data_e461eec385657b1ad824dc4ba565a7fa
#
_entry.id   e461eec385657b1ad824dc4ba565a7fa
#
_cell.length_a   1.000
_cell.length_b   1.000
_cell.length_c   1.000
_cell.angle_alpha   90.00
_cell.angle_beta   90.00
_cell.angle_gamma   90.00
#
_symmetry.space_group_name_H-M   'P 1'
#
loop_
_entity.id
_entity.type
_entity.pdbx_description
1 polymer ?
#
loop_
_entity_poly.entity_id
_entity_poly.type
_entity_poly.pdbx_seq_one_letter_code
_entity_poly.pdbx_strand_id
1 'polypeptide(L)'
;MNFELFNPQHAAPDTDKAFTLFPVLKKFYASLGKTPLIPVPGPQGQATILAKYEFTNPFGSVKDRTAFGLFCDAINQHDFSRGELKLLDSSGGNMAKALAKLGNMCGITVQVVIPDSSSEQLIATLKADNALVTLVDKSQFLLGVIARSQQIARDDPSWTLLSQQLNLVNTAVHQYQTGAEILHQLNGTRADGWVSAVGTGGTITGVYAALRRHNPEIIAWGTTPAELPYGTLNAPNGDAKFAGAGGLGFGFRQPFISQMMPKNLPFNEVSYREALAAMYEFWHLTGVKIGASSAANWKTAWKLAATLAKGQQVITLFADAGSDVEREKGEVWFKQSEIVVA
;
A
#
# COMPACT_ATOMS: atom_id res chain seq x y z
N MET A 1 8.57 20.27 -5.25
CA MET A 1 8.38 19.60 -6.55
C MET A 1 6.89 19.49 -6.81
N ASN A 2 6.39 20.07 -7.90
CA ASN A 2 5.03 19.80 -8.34
C ASN A 2 5.08 18.55 -9.22
N PHE A 3 4.45 17.47 -8.77
CA PHE A 3 4.29 16.28 -9.58
C PHE A 3 2.93 16.37 -10.29
N GLU A 4 2.92 16.25 -11.60
CA GLU A 4 1.68 16.08 -12.35
C GLU A 4 1.28 14.62 -12.36
N LEU A 5 -0.01 14.36 -12.08
CA LEU A 5 -0.58 13.03 -12.24
C LEU A 5 -0.76 12.74 -13.72
N PHE A 6 -0.49 11.54 -14.14
CA PHE A 6 -0.69 11.09 -15.51
C PHE A 6 -1.72 9.95 -15.60
N ASN A 7 -2.12 9.60 -16.82
CA ASN A 7 -3.27 8.77 -17.12
C ASN A 7 -4.59 9.41 -16.64
N PRO A 8 -5.02 10.49 -17.29
CA PRO A 8 -6.18 11.28 -16.85
C PRO A 8 -7.52 10.54 -16.95
N GLN A 9 -7.58 9.40 -17.63
CA GLN A 9 -8.77 8.58 -17.68
C GLN A 9 -8.88 7.74 -16.41
N HIS A 10 -9.50 8.29 -15.40
CA HIS A 10 -9.81 7.60 -14.15
C HIS A 10 -10.98 6.62 -14.36
N ALA A 11 -10.73 5.57 -15.11
CA ALA A 11 -11.65 4.47 -15.41
C ALA A 11 -11.18 3.16 -14.74
N ALA A 12 -12.03 2.16 -14.74
CA ALA A 12 -11.62 0.81 -14.37
C ALA A 12 -10.42 0.38 -15.24
N PRO A 13 -9.40 -0.29 -14.68
CA PRO A 13 -8.25 -0.73 -15.45
C PRO A 13 -8.67 -1.66 -16.59
N ASP A 14 -8.24 -1.33 -17.81
CA ASP A 14 -8.43 -2.18 -18.97
C ASP A 14 -7.44 -3.34 -18.94
N THR A 15 -7.93 -4.56 -19.15
CA THR A 15 -7.14 -5.80 -19.12
C THR A 15 -7.17 -6.60 -20.41
N ASP A 16 -7.91 -6.17 -21.44
CA ASP A 16 -8.21 -6.98 -22.61
C ASP A 16 -6.95 -7.33 -23.43
N LYS A 17 -6.12 -6.34 -23.74
CA LYS A 17 -4.85 -6.56 -24.44
C LYS A 17 -3.88 -7.41 -23.60
N ALA A 18 -3.80 -7.13 -22.30
CA ALA A 18 -2.94 -7.89 -21.40
C ALA A 18 -3.36 -9.36 -21.32
N PHE A 19 -4.65 -9.67 -21.26
CA PHE A 19 -5.16 -11.05 -21.22
C PHE A 19 -4.99 -11.77 -22.56
N THR A 20 -5.07 -11.03 -23.67
CA THR A 20 -4.87 -11.58 -25.01
C THR A 20 -3.41 -11.97 -25.23
N LEU A 21 -2.48 -11.08 -24.89
CA LEU A 21 -1.04 -11.31 -25.08
C LEU A 21 -0.43 -12.23 -24.03
N PHE A 22 -0.94 -12.18 -22.80
CA PHE A 22 -0.43 -12.92 -21.64
C PHE A 22 -1.56 -13.63 -20.90
N PRO A 23 -2.05 -14.79 -21.39
CA PRO A 23 -3.17 -15.52 -20.76
C PRO A 23 -2.94 -15.91 -19.29
N VAL A 24 -1.67 -15.98 -18.84
CA VAL A 24 -1.31 -16.20 -17.44
C VAL A 24 -1.83 -15.09 -16.52
N LEU A 25 -1.90 -13.85 -17.01
CA LEU A 25 -2.45 -12.71 -16.26
C LEU A 25 -3.96 -12.87 -16.00
N LYS A 26 -4.70 -13.47 -16.92
CA LYS A 26 -6.12 -13.80 -16.71
C LYS A 26 -6.30 -14.81 -15.59
N LYS A 27 -5.43 -15.83 -15.51
CA LYS A 27 -5.43 -16.81 -14.42
C LYS A 27 -5.09 -16.15 -13.08
N PHE A 28 -4.07 -15.31 -13.08
CA PHE A 28 -3.70 -14.52 -11.89
C PHE A 28 -4.84 -13.62 -11.43
N TYR A 29 -5.46 -12.88 -12.33
CA TYR A 29 -6.59 -11.98 -12.04
C TYR A 29 -7.79 -12.72 -11.41
N ALA A 30 -8.05 -13.95 -11.80
CA ALA A 30 -9.11 -14.77 -11.22
C ALA A 30 -8.90 -15.06 -9.72
N SER A 31 -7.64 -15.07 -9.26
CA SER A 31 -7.25 -15.26 -7.86
C SER A 31 -6.99 -13.95 -7.10
N LEU A 32 -6.86 -12.83 -7.83
CA LEU A 32 -6.60 -11.51 -7.26
C LEU A 32 -7.88 -10.95 -6.65
N GLY A 33 -7.75 -10.33 -5.49
CA GLY A 33 -8.89 -9.75 -4.80
C GLY A 33 -9.77 -10.78 -4.10
N LYS A 34 -11.06 -10.43 -3.94
CA LYS A 34 -12.04 -11.20 -3.14
C LYS A 34 -11.57 -11.42 -1.69
N THR A 35 -10.69 -10.55 -1.23
CA THR A 35 -10.15 -10.59 0.12
C THR A 35 -11.27 -10.34 1.13
N PRO A 36 -11.26 -11.01 2.31
CA PRO A 36 -12.36 -10.87 3.25
C PRO A 36 -12.37 -9.49 3.94
N LEU A 37 -13.58 -9.02 4.27
CA LEU A 37 -13.82 -7.88 5.15
C LEU A 37 -14.31 -8.43 6.50
N ILE A 38 -13.47 -8.34 7.54
CA ILE A 38 -13.66 -9.05 8.81
C ILE A 38 -13.82 -8.05 9.97
N PRO A 39 -14.80 -8.27 10.89
CA PRO A 39 -14.84 -7.54 12.15
C PRO A 39 -13.58 -7.82 12.98
N VAL A 40 -12.98 -6.76 13.52
CA VAL A 40 -11.75 -6.85 14.33
C VAL A 40 -11.96 -6.16 15.67
N PRO A 41 -11.11 -6.44 16.69
CA PRO A 41 -11.22 -5.79 18.00
C PRO A 41 -11.31 -4.26 17.89
N GLY A 42 -12.23 -3.67 18.66
CA GLY A 42 -12.51 -2.24 18.69
C GLY A 42 -13.06 -1.79 20.05
N PRO A 43 -13.32 -0.49 20.24
CA PRO A 43 -13.80 0.06 21.50
C PRO A 43 -15.21 -0.46 21.81
N GLN A 44 -15.42 -0.90 23.06
CA GLN A 44 -16.70 -1.43 23.50
C GLN A 44 -17.80 -0.36 23.47
N GLY A 45 -18.98 -0.73 22.98
CA GLY A 45 -20.14 0.16 22.94
C GLY A 45 -20.08 1.28 21.88
N GLN A 46 -19.06 1.29 21.04
CA GLN A 46 -18.85 2.27 19.98
C GLN A 46 -18.98 1.63 18.58
N ALA A 47 -18.49 2.30 17.54
CA ALA A 47 -18.51 1.82 16.18
C ALA A 47 -17.73 0.50 16.02
N THR A 48 -18.23 -0.36 15.12
CA THR A 48 -17.52 -1.60 14.74
C THR A 48 -16.41 -1.31 13.76
N ILE A 49 -15.23 -1.92 13.95
CA ILE A 49 -14.12 -1.85 12.99
C ILE A 49 -14.19 -3.08 12.08
N LEU A 50 -14.21 -2.84 10.76
CA LEU A 50 -14.09 -3.88 9.74
C LEU A 50 -12.78 -3.71 8.98
N ALA A 51 -11.96 -4.75 8.95
CA ALA A 51 -10.68 -4.73 8.27
C ALA A 51 -10.69 -5.56 6.98
N LYS A 52 -10.26 -4.98 5.87
CA LYS A 52 -10.07 -5.64 4.59
C LYS A 52 -8.72 -6.35 4.57
N TYR A 53 -8.71 -7.68 4.53
CA TYR A 53 -7.51 -8.52 4.68
C TYR A 53 -6.76 -8.68 3.35
N GLU A 54 -6.08 -7.64 2.91
CA GLU A 54 -5.34 -7.63 1.63
C GLU A 54 -4.09 -8.54 1.61
N PHE A 55 -3.63 -9.00 2.77
CA PHE A 55 -2.56 -10.01 2.84
C PHE A 55 -2.99 -11.40 2.32
N THR A 56 -4.27 -11.61 2.05
CA THR A 56 -4.79 -12.83 1.41
C THR A 56 -4.72 -12.82 -0.11
N ASN A 57 -4.25 -11.74 -0.73
CA ASN A 57 -3.95 -11.71 -2.16
C ASN A 57 -2.86 -12.72 -2.52
N PRO A 58 -2.74 -13.13 -3.81
CA PRO A 58 -1.85 -14.23 -4.24
C PRO A 58 -0.37 -14.08 -3.87
N PHE A 59 0.17 -12.86 -3.86
CA PHE A 59 1.56 -12.57 -3.47
C PHE A 59 1.68 -12.03 -2.06
N GLY A 60 0.55 -11.97 -1.32
CA GLY A 60 0.49 -11.69 0.10
C GLY A 60 0.34 -10.21 0.46
N SER A 61 -0.08 -9.33 -0.45
CA SER A 61 -0.25 -7.93 -0.09
C SER A 61 -1.25 -7.15 -0.96
N VAL A 62 -1.63 -5.97 -0.47
CA VAL A 62 -2.41 -4.97 -1.21
C VAL A 62 -1.74 -4.54 -2.52
N LYS A 63 -0.42 -4.64 -2.61
CA LYS A 63 0.36 -4.23 -3.78
C LYS A 63 0.16 -5.14 -4.99
N ASP A 64 -0.35 -6.33 -4.79
CA ASP A 64 -0.70 -7.25 -5.88
C ASP A 64 -1.69 -6.59 -6.86
N ARG A 65 -2.66 -5.84 -6.32
CA ARG A 65 -3.64 -5.09 -7.12
C ARG A 65 -2.98 -3.93 -7.86
N THR A 66 -2.19 -3.11 -7.17
CA THR A 66 -1.49 -1.97 -7.78
C THR A 66 -0.52 -2.43 -8.85
N ALA A 67 0.31 -3.45 -8.57
CA ALA A 67 1.26 -4.00 -9.52
C ALA A 67 0.55 -4.55 -10.76
N PHE A 68 -0.52 -5.33 -10.58
CA PHE A 68 -1.30 -5.87 -11.68
C PHE A 68 -1.91 -4.77 -12.56
N GLY A 69 -2.52 -3.75 -11.96
CA GLY A 69 -3.12 -2.65 -12.73
C GLY A 69 -2.09 -1.87 -13.54
N LEU A 70 -0.96 -1.48 -12.92
CA LEU A 70 0.11 -0.77 -13.60
C LEU A 70 0.79 -1.63 -14.68
N PHE A 71 0.90 -2.93 -14.45
CA PHE A 71 1.45 -3.88 -15.40
C PHE A 71 0.55 -4.00 -16.65
N CYS A 72 -0.77 -4.11 -16.47
CA CYS A 72 -1.73 -4.12 -17.58
C CYS A 72 -1.75 -2.79 -18.33
N ASP A 73 -1.70 -1.66 -17.63
CA ASP A 73 -1.63 -0.33 -18.22
C ASP A 73 -0.40 -0.18 -19.14
N ALA A 74 0.76 -0.61 -18.66
CA ALA A 74 2.00 -0.60 -19.46
C ALA A 74 1.89 -1.49 -20.70
N ILE A 75 1.30 -2.68 -20.60
CA ILE A 75 1.06 -3.56 -21.76
C ILE A 75 0.12 -2.89 -22.76
N ASN A 76 -0.95 -2.22 -22.28
CA ASN A 76 -1.91 -1.56 -23.15
C ASN A 76 -1.27 -0.41 -23.95
N GLN A 77 -0.36 0.33 -23.32
CA GLN A 77 0.31 1.47 -23.94
C GLN A 77 1.49 1.07 -24.84
N HIS A 78 2.10 -0.11 -24.63
CA HIS A 78 3.28 -0.53 -25.36
C HIS A 78 2.95 -1.02 -26.78
N ASP A 79 3.79 -0.62 -27.75
CA ASP A 79 3.76 -1.13 -29.13
C ASP A 79 4.78 -2.26 -29.30
N PHE A 80 4.33 -3.51 -29.21
CA PHE A 80 5.17 -4.70 -29.32
C PHE A 80 5.83 -4.88 -30.72
N SER A 81 5.41 -4.12 -31.73
CA SER A 81 6.09 -4.13 -33.02
C SER A 81 7.44 -3.39 -32.99
N ARG A 82 7.65 -2.55 -31.97
CA ARG A 82 8.85 -1.74 -31.76
C ARG A 82 9.88 -2.39 -30.85
N GLY A 83 9.57 -3.53 -30.23
CA GLY A 83 10.47 -4.25 -29.35
C GLY A 83 9.80 -4.80 -28.09
N GLU A 84 10.61 -5.34 -27.21
CA GLU A 84 10.15 -5.92 -25.95
C GLU A 84 9.76 -4.83 -24.94
N LEU A 85 8.72 -5.11 -24.15
CA LEU A 85 8.36 -4.28 -23.01
C LEU A 85 9.35 -4.51 -21.87
N LYS A 86 9.93 -3.43 -21.35
CA LYS A 86 10.76 -3.44 -20.13
C LYS A 86 10.14 -2.49 -19.10
N LEU A 87 9.94 -2.98 -17.88
CA LEU A 87 9.27 -2.23 -16.82
C LEU A 87 10.26 -1.80 -15.73
N LEU A 88 10.09 -0.59 -15.26
CA LEU A 88 10.90 0.01 -14.22
C LEU A 88 10.00 0.65 -13.15
N ASP A 89 10.29 0.41 -11.88
CA ASP A 89 9.66 1.17 -10.78
C ASP A 89 10.59 1.30 -9.57
N SER A 90 10.20 2.20 -8.66
CA SER A 90 10.89 2.47 -7.40
C SER A 90 10.10 1.90 -6.22
N SER A 91 10.62 0.87 -5.55
CA SER A 91 9.96 0.29 -4.37
C SER A 91 10.86 -0.68 -3.62
N GLY A 92 11.02 -0.46 -2.33
CA GLY A 92 11.79 -1.34 -1.43
C GLY A 92 10.95 -2.41 -0.70
N GLY A 93 9.80 -2.85 -1.25
CA GLY A 93 8.92 -3.77 -0.52
C GLY A 93 7.96 -4.56 -1.41
N ASN A 94 6.71 -4.66 -0.96
CA ASN A 94 5.68 -5.50 -1.58
C ASN A 94 5.41 -5.18 -3.07
N MET A 95 5.52 -3.92 -3.48
CA MET A 95 5.38 -3.56 -4.90
C MET A 95 6.49 -4.17 -5.77
N ALA A 96 7.75 -4.10 -5.31
CA ALA A 96 8.88 -4.72 -6.01
C ALA A 96 8.67 -6.23 -6.16
N LYS A 97 8.26 -6.92 -5.09
CA LYS A 97 7.97 -8.37 -5.12
C LYS A 97 6.86 -8.70 -6.11
N ALA A 98 5.76 -7.95 -6.09
CA ALA A 98 4.63 -8.19 -6.99
C ALA A 98 5.00 -7.96 -8.45
N LEU A 99 5.73 -6.89 -8.77
CA LEU A 99 6.21 -6.61 -10.13
C LEU A 99 7.18 -7.67 -10.63
N ALA A 100 8.15 -8.09 -9.81
CA ALA A 100 9.10 -9.13 -10.16
C ALA A 100 8.39 -10.45 -10.52
N LYS A 101 7.42 -10.86 -9.71
CA LYS A 101 6.61 -12.07 -9.96
C LYS A 101 5.79 -11.96 -11.24
N LEU A 102 5.11 -10.83 -11.47
CA LEU A 102 4.35 -10.62 -12.72
C LEU A 102 5.27 -10.62 -13.95
N GLY A 103 6.43 -9.97 -13.85
CA GLY A 103 7.44 -9.96 -14.91
C GLY A 103 7.92 -11.38 -15.22
N ASN A 104 8.30 -12.15 -14.20
CA ASN A 104 8.73 -13.54 -14.37
C ASN A 104 7.64 -14.43 -15.00
N MET A 105 6.37 -14.27 -14.56
CA MET A 105 5.22 -15.01 -15.11
C MET A 105 4.98 -14.72 -16.60
N CYS A 106 5.27 -13.51 -17.06
CA CYS A 106 5.02 -13.06 -18.41
C CYS A 106 6.27 -13.06 -19.31
N GLY A 107 7.45 -13.34 -18.78
CA GLY A 107 8.72 -13.17 -19.51
C GLY A 107 9.04 -11.71 -19.82
N ILE A 108 8.49 -10.75 -19.07
CA ILE A 108 8.74 -9.31 -19.23
C ILE A 108 9.84 -8.90 -18.26
N THR A 109 10.87 -8.22 -18.78
CA THR A 109 11.97 -7.72 -17.95
C THR A 109 11.49 -6.64 -17.00
N VAL A 110 11.74 -6.84 -15.71
CA VAL A 110 11.42 -5.88 -14.64
C VAL A 110 12.70 -5.43 -13.96
N GLN A 111 12.89 -4.13 -13.83
CA GLN A 111 13.92 -3.52 -12.99
C GLN A 111 13.29 -2.78 -11.83
N VAL A 112 13.83 -2.99 -10.63
CA VAL A 112 13.40 -2.28 -9.43
C VAL A 112 14.55 -1.50 -8.82
N VAL A 113 14.27 -0.25 -8.48
CA VAL A 113 15.21 0.62 -7.76
C VAL A 113 14.83 0.61 -6.28
N ILE A 114 15.75 0.21 -5.42
CA ILE A 114 15.52 0.03 -3.98
C ILE A 114 16.65 0.67 -3.17
N PRO A 115 16.44 1.03 -1.88
CA PRO A 115 17.53 1.49 -1.04
C PRO A 115 18.49 0.33 -0.71
N ASP A 116 19.77 0.65 -0.53
CA ASP A 116 20.83 -0.32 -0.17
C ASP A 116 20.64 -0.93 1.23
N SER A 117 19.83 -0.28 2.08
CA SER A 117 19.39 -0.82 3.38
C SER A 117 18.31 -1.92 3.28
N SER A 118 17.87 -2.25 2.07
CA SER A 118 16.93 -3.36 1.85
C SER A 118 17.54 -4.68 2.29
N SER A 119 16.73 -5.57 2.87
CA SER A 119 17.23 -6.86 3.37
C SER A 119 17.79 -7.74 2.25
N GLU A 120 18.84 -8.50 2.56
CA GLU A 120 19.41 -9.48 1.64
C GLU A 120 18.36 -10.50 1.16
N GLN A 121 17.43 -10.86 2.03
CA GLN A 121 16.31 -11.76 1.69
C GLN A 121 15.40 -11.14 0.62
N LEU A 122 15.10 -9.84 0.69
CA LEU A 122 14.34 -9.15 -0.35
C LEU A 122 15.09 -9.18 -1.68
N ILE A 123 16.38 -8.82 -1.67
CA ILE A 123 17.22 -8.81 -2.88
C ILE A 123 17.28 -10.21 -3.50
N ALA A 124 17.48 -11.24 -2.69
CA ALA A 124 17.49 -12.64 -3.15
C ALA A 124 16.14 -13.05 -3.77
N THR A 125 15.03 -12.67 -3.15
CA THR A 125 13.68 -12.94 -3.68
C THR A 125 13.47 -12.28 -5.04
N LEU A 126 13.86 -11.00 -5.18
CA LEU A 126 13.71 -10.28 -6.45
C LEU A 126 14.54 -10.91 -7.58
N LYS A 127 15.78 -11.30 -7.26
CA LYS A 127 16.66 -11.99 -8.21
C LYS A 127 16.15 -13.38 -8.59
N ALA A 128 15.55 -14.11 -7.66
CA ALA A 128 14.93 -15.41 -7.93
C ALA A 128 13.72 -15.30 -8.87
N ASP A 129 13.03 -14.17 -8.87
CA ASP A 129 11.97 -13.82 -9.83
C ASP A 129 12.54 -13.09 -11.07
N ASN A 130 13.83 -13.21 -11.37
CA ASN A 130 14.54 -12.64 -12.53
C ASN A 130 14.48 -11.10 -12.65
N ALA A 131 14.18 -10.38 -11.56
CA ALA A 131 14.19 -8.92 -11.60
C ALA A 131 15.61 -8.36 -11.53
N LEU A 132 15.87 -7.30 -12.30
CA LEU A 132 17.06 -6.49 -12.19
C LEU A 132 16.92 -5.56 -10.97
N VAL A 133 17.96 -5.48 -10.14
CA VAL A 133 17.94 -4.69 -8.90
C VAL A 133 19.01 -3.60 -8.98
N THR A 134 18.57 -2.35 -8.83
CA THR A 134 19.47 -1.19 -8.68
C THR A 134 19.37 -0.68 -7.24
N LEU A 135 20.54 -0.56 -6.58
CA LEU A 135 20.64 -0.06 -5.23
C LEU A 135 20.93 1.45 -5.24
N VAL A 136 20.28 2.17 -4.31
CA VAL A 136 20.49 3.59 -4.05
C VAL A 136 20.88 3.77 -2.59
N ASP A 137 21.85 4.62 -2.31
CA ASP A 137 22.28 4.91 -0.95
C ASP A 137 21.08 5.34 -0.08
N LYS A 138 20.94 4.70 1.08
CA LYS A 138 19.83 4.92 2.02
C LYS A 138 19.71 6.37 2.48
N SER A 139 20.80 7.15 2.47
CA SER A 139 20.79 8.57 2.83
C SER A 139 19.97 9.43 1.85
N GLN A 140 19.75 8.95 0.63
CA GLN A 140 18.94 9.64 -0.36
C GLN A 140 17.43 9.42 -0.17
N PHE A 141 17.02 8.55 0.73
CA PHE A 141 15.63 8.24 1.07
C PHE A 141 14.74 7.91 -0.14
N LEU A 142 13.43 7.95 0.05
CA LEU A 142 12.46 7.67 -1.01
C LEU A 142 12.63 8.56 -2.24
N LEU A 143 12.92 9.86 -2.04
CA LEU A 143 13.09 10.80 -3.16
C LEU A 143 14.29 10.45 -4.03
N GLY A 144 15.39 9.98 -3.44
CA GLY A 144 16.55 9.50 -4.21
C GLY A 144 16.26 8.25 -5.01
N VAL A 145 15.50 7.31 -4.45
CA VAL A 145 15.07 6.08 -5.15
C VAL A 145 14.16 6.43 -6.34
N ILE A 146 13.21 7.37 -6.15
CA ILE A 146 12.36 7.88 -7.24
C ILE A 146 13.19 8.61 -8.30
N ALA A 147 14.09 9.50 -7.89
CA ALA A 147 14.93 10.26 -8.81
C ALA A 147 15.83 9.34 -9.65
N ARG A 148 16.37 8.27 -9.05
CA ARG A 148 17.19 7.28 -9.77
C ARG A 148 16.38 6.52 -10.80
N SER A 149 15.15 6.08 -10.48
CA SER A 149 14.29 5.41 -11.46
C SER A 149 13.93 6.34 -12.63
N GLN A 150 13.63 7.61 -12.34
CA GLN A 150 13.39 8.62 -13.39
C GLN A 150 14.64 8.87 -14.25
N GLN A 151 15.84 8.87 -13.64
CA GLN A 151 17.10 9.02 -14.38
C GLN A 151 17.32 7.86 -15.34
N ILE A 152 17.14 6.60 -14.87
CA ILE A 152 17.28 5.41 -15.73
C ILE A 152 16.34 5.49 -16.93
N ALA A 153 15.07 5.85 -16.72
CA ALA A 153 14.10 5.98 -17.82
C ALA A 153 14.40 7.12 -18.80
N ARG A 154 15.08 8.20 -18.34
CA ARG A 154 15.55 9.26 -19.24
C ARG A 154 16.78 8.84 -20.06
N ASP A 155 17.70 8.11 -19.44
CA ASP A 155 18.95 7.69 -20.07
C ASP A 155 18.71 6.56 -21.08
N ASP A 156 17.73 5.70 -20.82
CA ASP A 156 17.33 4.60 -21.72
C ASP A 156 15.80 4.58 -21.88
N PRO A 157 15.27 5.21 -22.95
CA PRO A 157 13.84 5.24 -23.25
C PRO A 157 13.19 3.87 -23.56
N SER A 158 13.95 2.79 -23.62
CA SER A 158 13.40 1.44 -23.74
C SER A 158 12.68 0.99 -22.45
N TRP A 159 12.95 1.65 -21.32
CA TRP A 159 12.28 1.40 -20.04
C TRP A 159 10.96 2.16 -19.92
N THR A 160 9.90 1.44 -19.61
CA THR A 160 8.62 2.03 -19.20
C THR A 160 8.61 2.21 -17.69
N LEU A 161 8.67 3.46 -17.23
CA LEU A 161 8.59 3.80 -15.80
C LEU A 161 7.12 3.80 -15.35
N LEU A 162 6.77 2.92 -14.43
CA LEU A 162 5.39 2.74 -13.96
C LEU A 162 4.91 3.89 -13.07
N SER A 163 5.81 4.46 -12.25
CA SER A 163 5.54 5.62 -11.38
C SER A 163 4.32 5.45 -10.48
N GLN A 164 4.33 4.45 -9.62
CA GLN A 164 3.20 4.14 -8.73
C GLN A 164 2.71 5.34 -7.90
N GLN A 165 3.52 6.38 -7.73
CA GLN A 165 3.19 7.60 -6.99
C GLN A 165 2.39 8.62 -7.82
N LEU A 166 2.37 8.49 -9.15
CA LEU A 166 1.83 9.47 -10.08
C LEU A 166 0.78 8.89 -11.03
N ASN A 167 0.85 7.60 -11.34
CA ASN A 167 -0.05 6.94 -12.28
C ASN A 167 -1.41 6.69 -11.62
N LEU A 168 -2.46 7.32 -12.15
CA LEU A 168 -3.83 7.24 -11.64
C LEU A 168 -4.42 5.82 -11.69
N VAL A 169 -3.86 4.91 -12.45
CA VAL A 169 -4.23 3.49 -12.40
C VAL A 169 -4.08 2.93 -10.99
N ASN A 170 -3.11 3.39 -10.21
CA ASN A 170 -2.97 3.01 -8.81
C ASN A 170 -4.22 3.37 -7.97
N THR A 171 -4.81 4.55 -8.19
CA THR A 171 -6.06 4.91 -7.49
C THR A 171 -7.26 4.18 -8.08
N ALA A 172 -7.27 3.97 -9.40
CA ALA A 172 -8.36 3.31 -10.11
C ALA A 172 -8.54 1.84 -9.67
N VAL A 173 -7.46 1.05 -9.54
CA VAL A 173 -7.55 -0.33 -9.03
C VAL A 173 -8.18 -0.37 -7.64
N HIS A 174 -7.86 0.58 -6.78
CA HIS A 174 -8.44 0.63 -5.44
C HIS A 174 -9.89 1.13 -5.44
N GLN A 175 -10.26 2.04 -6.35
CA GLN A 175 -11.64 2.50 -6.47
C GLN A 175 -12.55 1.40 -7.04
N TYR A 176 -12.16 0.80 -8.16
CA TYR A 176 -13.01 -0.11 -8.93
C TYR A 176 -12.89 -1.57 -8.53
N GLN A 177 -11.88 -1.95 -7.75
CA GLN A 177 -11.72 -3.30 -7.22
C GLN A 177 -11.85 -3.31 -5.70
N THR A 178 -10.86 -2.80 -4.95
CA THR A 178 -10.86 -2.86 -3.48
C THR A 178 -12.10 -2.20 -2.86
N GLY A 179 -12.41 -0.98 -3.29
CA GLY A 179 -13.58 -0.24 -2.81
C GLY A 179 -14.90 -0.88 -3.22
N ALA A 180 -14.99 -1.38 -4.46
CA ALA A 180 -16.19 -2.11 -4.93
C ALA A 180 -16.41 -3.41 -4.15
N GLU A 181 -15.35 -4.16 -3.83
CA GLU A 181 -15.44 -5.36 -2.99
C GLU A 181 -15.90 -5.01 -1.56
N ILE A 182 -15.36 -3.94 -0.97
CA ILE A 182 -15.79 -3.47 0.35
C ILE A 182 -17.28 -3.15 0.33
N LEU A 183 -17.76 -2.38 -0.64
CA LEU A 183 -19.17 -2.03 -0.78
C LEU A 183 -20.06 -3.25 -0.95
N HIS A 184 -19.64 -4.22 -1.77
CA HIS A 184 -20.35 -5.49 -1.92
C HIS A 184 -20.44 -6.27 -0.60
N GLN A 185 -19.33 -6.33 0.15
CA GLN A 185 -19.23 -7.06 1.42
C GLN A 185 -19.96 -6.36 2.58
N LEU A 186 -20.13 -5.06 2.51
CA LEU A 186 -20.97 -4.30 3.44
C LEU A 186 -22.48 -4.64 3.30
N ASN A 187 -22.88 -5.26 2.18
CA ASN A 187 -24.22 -5.76 1.94
C ASN A 187 -25.34 -4.76 2.30
N GLY A 188 -25.18 -3.52 1.84
CA GLY A 188 -26.13 -2.43 2.08
C GLY A 188 -25.93 -1.68 3.39
N THR A 189 -25.04 -2.10 4.26
CA THR A 189 -24.68 -1.30 5.44
C THR A 189 -23.73 -0.15 5.05
N ARG A 190 -23.71 0.91 5.87
CA ARG A 190 -22.97 2.13 5.57
C ARG A 190 -21.57 2.10 6.14
N ALA A 191 -20.57 2.50 5.37
CA ALA A 191 -19.25 2.84 5.91
C ALA A 191 -19.29 4.29 6.44
N ASP A 192 -19.11 4.49 7.75
CA ASP A 192 -19.12 5.82 8.39
C ASP A 192 -17.71 6.38 8.50
N GLY A 193 -16.70 5.53 8.64
CA GLY A 193 -15.30 5.90 8.70
C GLY A 193 -14.45 5.09 7.73
N TRP A 194 -13.39 5.72 7.19
CA TRP A 194 -12.35 5.07 6.38
C TRP A 194 -10.97 5.44 6.90
N VAL A 195 -10.15 4.43 7.21
CA VAL A 195 -8.79 4.61 7.73
C VAL A 195 -7.80 3.82 6.88
N SER A 196 -6.74 4.48 6.42
CA SER A 196 -5.66 3.79 5.71
C SER A 196 -4.31 4.50 5.86
N ALA A 197 -3.25 3.71 5.89
CA ALA A 197 -1.88 4.18 5.81
C ALA A 197 -1.60 4.89 4.48
N VAL A 198 -0.73 5.90 4.54
CA VAL A 198 -0.37 6.72 3.38
C VAL A 198 1.04 6.37 2.89
N GLY A 199 1.15 5.35 2.05
CA GLY A 199 2.35 5.07 1.26
C GLY A 199 2.41 5.97 0.03
N THR A 200 1.94 5.50 -1.13
CA THR A 200 1.76 6.32 -2.33
C THR A 200 0.50 7.18 -2.29
N GLY A 201 -0.44 6.86 -1.42
CA GLY A 201 -1.76 7.47 -1.36
C GLY A 201 -2.82 6.80 -2.25
N GLY A 202 -2.43 5.84 -3.10
CA GLY A 202 -3.38 5.19 -4.04
C GLY A 202 -4.53 4.47 -3.34
N THR A 203 -4.22 3.67 -2.32
CA THR A 203 -5.22 2.90 -1.57
C THR A 203 -6.22 3.80 -0.84
N ILE A 204 -5.71 4.75 -0.03
CA ILE A 204 -6.60 5.63 0.75
C ILE A 204 -7.52 6.44 -0.17
N THR A 205 -6.98 6.96 -1.27
CA THR A 205 -7.71 7.81 -2.22
C THR A 205 -8.72 7.02 -3.04
N GLY A 206 -8.31 5.88 -3.60
CA GLY A 206 -9.18 5.07 -4.45
C GLY A 206 -10.36 4.47 -3.68
N VAL A 207 -10.11 3.88 -2.50
CA VAL A 207 -11.20 3.35 -1.65
C VAL A 207 -12.09 4.48 -1.15
N TYR A 208 -11.55 5.62 -0.73
CA TYR A 208 -12.33 6.79 -0.35
C TYR A 208 -13.28 7.23 -1.46
N ALA A 209 -12.79 7.31 -2.70
CA ALA A 209 -13.61 7.68 -3.85
C ALA A 209 -14.79 6.71 -4.08
N ALA A 210 -14.59 5.41 -3.85
CA ALA A 210 -15.66 4.42 -3.93
C ALA A 210 -16.67 4.60 -2.78
N LEU A 211 -16.20 4.65 -1.53
CA LEU A 211 -17.06 4.70 -0.35
C LEU A 211 -17.86 6.01 -0.29
N ARG A 212 -17.25 7.15 -0.65
CA ARG A 212 -17.90 8.46 -0.64
C ARG A 212 -19.09 8.56 -1.60
N ARG A 213 -19.10 7.80 -2.67
CA ARG A 213 -20.25 7.74 -3.60
C ARG A 213 -21.50 7.18 -2.93
N HIS A 214 -21.34 6.30 -1.94
CA HIS A 214 -22.41 5.67 -1.16
C HIS A 214 -22.72 6.41 0.14
N ASN A 215 -21.69 7.02 0.73
CA ASN A 215 -21.85 7.88 1.90
C ASN A 215 -21.02 9.17 1.72
N PRO A 216 -21.62 10.27 1.23
CA PRO A 216 -20.93 11.56 1.08
C PRO A 216 -20.35 12.13 2.39
N GLU A 217 -20.92 11.73 3.54
CA GLU A 217 -20.52 12.16 4.87
C GLU A 217 -19.46 11.28 5.53
N ILE A 218 -18.87 10.32 4.79
CA ILE A 218 -17.84 9.42 5.33
C ILE A 218 -16.65 10.19 5.87
N ILE A 219 -16.23 9.86 7.09
CA ILE A 219 -15.07 10.45 7.74
C ILE A 219 -13.82 9.66 7.31
N ALA A 220 -12.84 10.32 6.72
CA ALA A 220 -11.58 9.70 6.35
C ALA A 220 -10.43 10.16 7.25
N TRP A 221 -9.59 9.23 7.70
CA TRP A 221 -8.35 9.51 8.42
C TRP A 221 -7.17 8.80 7.74
N GLY A 222 -6.05 9.53 7.60
CA GLY A 222 -4.77 8.96 7.19
C GLY A 222 -3.97 8.44 8.38
N THR A 223 -3.21 7.36 8.19
CA THR A 223 -2.22 6.86 9.16
C THR A 223 -0.83 7.14 8.62
N THR A 224 0.02 7.78 9.41
CA THR A 224 1.39 8.18 9.03
C THR A 224 2.37 7.88 10.16
N PRO A 225 3.68 7.78 9.88
CA PRO A 225 4.68 7.54 10.94
C PRO A 225 4.90 8.79 11.80
N ALA A 226 4.94 8.62 13.12
CA ALA A 226 5.25 9.71 14.05
C ALA A 226 6.68 10.23 13.89
N GLU A 227 7.61 9.37 13.47
CA GLU A 227 9.03 9.73 13.23
C GLU A 227 9.19 10.66 12.02
N LEU A 228 8.17 10.75 11.17
CA LEU A 228 8.17 11.63 10.00
C LEU A 228 6.73 12.09 9.69
N PRO A 229 6.23 13.10 10.41
CA PRO A 229 4.88 13.60 10.25
C PRO A 229 4.55 13.98 8.81
N TYR A 230 3.29 13.79 8.41
CA TYR A 230 2.84 14.08 7.06
C TYR A 230 3.10 15.54 6.66
N GLY A 231 3.70 15.72 5.50
CA GLY A 231 4.07 17.03 4.95
C GLY A 231 5.48 17.48 5.30
N THR A 232 6.25 16.70 6.07
CA THR A 232 7.67 16.97 6.30
C THR A 232 8.51 16.49 5.11
N LEU A 233 9.55 17.26 4.77
CA LEU A 233 10.54 16.90 3.74
C LEU A 233 11.90 16.60 4.36
N ASN A 234 12.02 16.74 5.69
CA ASN A 234 13.27 16.56 6.37
C ASN A 234 13.63 15.07 6.44
N ALA A 235 14.92 14.82 6.33
CA ALA A 235 15.45 13.50 6.60
C ALA A 235 15.08 13.08 8.03
N PRO A 236 14.88 11.78 8.27
CA PRO A 236 14.63 11.29 9.62
C PRO A 236 15.75 11.68 10.56
N ASN A 237 15.39 11.96 11.81
CA ASN A 237 16.31 12.28 12.91
C ASN A 237 17.15 11.09 13.39
N GLY A 238 17.26 10.01 12.64
CA GLY A 238 18.03 8.82 12.99
C GLY A 238 17.25 7.77 13.80
N ASP A 239 16.02 8.06 14.20
CA ASP A 239 15.18 7.08 14.86
C ASP A 239 14.81 5.91 13.94
N ALA A 240 14.67 4.72 14.51
CA ALA A 240 14.27 3.54 13.78
C ALA A 240 12.90 3.78 13.16
N LYS A 241 12.87 3.87 11.85
CA LYS A 241 11.64 4.00 11.09
C LYS A 241 11.06 2.66 10.76
N PHE A 242 9.89 2.72 10.18
CA PHE A 242 9.25 1.65 9.44
C PHE A 242 10.16 1.08 8.33
N ALA A 243 11.41 0.75 8.66
CA ALA A 243 12.37 0.15 7.75
C ALA A 243 11.80 -1.19 7.30
N GLY A 244 11.30 -1.25 6.07
CA GLY A 244 10.65 -2.42 5.51
C GLY A 244 9.11 -2.36 5.52
N ALA A 245 8.47 -1.53 6.32
CA ALA A 245 7.02 -1.33 6.32
C ALA A 245 6.61 -0.14 5.42
N GLY A 246 7.06 -0.12 4.18
CA GLY A 246 6.88 0.98 3.23
C GLY A 246 5.45 1.49 3.03
N GLY A 247 4.47 0.84 3.67
CA GLY A 247 3.06 1.24 3.65
C GLY A 247 2.72 2.48 4.47
N LEU A 248 3.57 2.90 5.43
CA LEU A 248 3.32 4.11 6.24
C LEU A 248 3.93 5.39 5.65
N GLY A 249 4.66 5.26 4.55
CA GLY A 249 5.23 6.40 3.84
C GLY A 249 6.38 7.08 4.60
N PHE A 250 6.75 8.27 4.14
CA PHE A 250 7.91 9.02 4.62
C PHE A 250 7.57 10.50 4.87
N GLY A 251 6.40 10.82 5.38
CA GLY A 251 5.97 12.19 5.60
C GLY A 251 5.78 13.04 4.32
N PHE A 252 6.36 12.62 3.22
CA PHE A 252 6.25 13.29 1.94
C PHE A 252 4.78 13.47 1.52
N ARG A 253 4.42 14.68 1.07
CA ARG A 253 3.09 14.98 0.56
C ARG A 253 2.85 14.24 -0.74
N GLN A 254 2.03 13.20 -0.68
CA GLN A 254 1.71 12.37 -1.83
C GLN A 254 0.80 13.12 -2.80
N PRO A 255 1.09 13.11 -4.12
CA PRO A 255 0.29 13.82 -5.12
C PRO A 255 -1.18 13.41 -5.12
N PHE A 256 -1.51 12.12 -4.98
CA PHE A 256 -2.90 11.67 -4.90
C PHE A 256 -3.65 12.30 -3.72
N ILE A 257 -3.01 12.35 -2.54
CA ILE A 257 -3.62 12.99 -1.36
C ILE A 257 -3.87 14.48 -1.62
N SER A 258 -2.85 15.18 -2.10
CA SER A 258 -2.92 16.63 -2.31
C SER A 258 -3.97 17.03 -3.34
N GLN A 259 -4.26 16.19 -4.33
CA GLN A 259 -5.12 16.50 -5.45
C GLN A 259 -6.52 15.87 -5.36
N MET A 260 -6.67 14.74 -4.65
CA MET A 260 -7.90 13.94 -4.70
C MET A 260 -8.57 13.75 -3.33
N MET A 261 -7.91 14.06 -2.22
CA MET A 261 -8.49 13.97 -0.88
C MET A 261 -8.94 15.35 -0.36
N PRO A 262 -9.83 15.39 0.66
CA PRO A 262 -10.18 16.64 1.32
C PRO A 262 -8.94 17.37 1.83
N LYS A 263 -8.90 18.70 1.67
CA LYS A 263 -7.75 19.53 2.10
C LYS A 263 -7.47 19.46 3.60
N ASN A 264 -8.47 19.15 4.40
CA ASN A 264 -8.42 19.02 5.86
C ASN A 264 -8.41 17.55 6.31
N LEU A 265 -7.92 16.62 5.49
CA LEU A 265 -7.79 15.22 5.86
C LEU A 265 -6.98 15.09 7.16
N PRO A 266 -7.55 14.57 8.25
CA PRO A 266 -6.80 14.34 9.48
C PRO A 266 -5.79 13.20 9.31
N PHE A 267 -4.63 13.36 9.93
CA PHE A 267 -3.61 12.31 10.01
C PHE A 267 -3.39 11.91 11.47
N ASN A 268 -3.47 10.61 11.73
CA ASN A 268 -3.04 10.05 13.01
C ASN A 268 -1.63 9.51 12.85
N GLU A 269 -0.74 9.99 13.68
CA GLU A 269 0.65 9.56 13.74
C GLU A 269 0.77 8.34 14.64
N VAL A 270 1.46 7.32 14.17
CA VAL A 270 1.78 6.08 14.90
C VAL A 270 3.27 5.84 14.77
N SER A 271 3.97 5.72 15.90
CA SER A 271 5.40 5.45 15.90
C SER A 271 5.69 4.00 15.48
N TYR A 272 6.92 3.76 15.00
CA TYR A 272 7.36 2.40 14.65
C TYR A 272 7.22 1.43 15.83
N ARG A 273 7.60 1.90 17.02
CA ARG A 273 7.47 1.14 18.25
C ARG A 273 6.02 0.77 18.56
N GLU A 274 5.09 1.74 18.49
CA GLU A 274 3.67 1.50 18.71
C GLU A 274 3.08 0.54 17.65
N ALA A 275 3.47 0.70 16.39
CA ALA A 275 3.01 -0.18 15.32
C ALA A 275 3.43 -1.64 15.54
N LEU A 276 4.70 -1.88 15.93
CA LEU A 276 5.17 -3.23 16.20
C LEU A 276 4.56 -3.83 17.48
N ALA A 277 4.42 -3.04 18.54
CA ALA A 277 3.70 -3.49 19.74
C ALA A 277 2.25 -3.87 19.42
N ALA A 278 1.57 -3.08 18.58
CA ALA A 278 0.21 -3.37 18.11
C ALA A 278 0.12 -4.59 17.19
N MET A 279 1.17 -4.93 16.43
CA MET A 279 1.23 -6.20 15.69
C MET A 279 1.16 -7.40 16.63
N TYR A 280 1.92 -7.36 17.72
CA TYR A 280 1.93 -8.41 18.73
C TYR A 280 0.59 -8.47 19.49
N GLU A 281 0.08 -7.32 19.94
CA GLU A 281 -1.21 -7.20 20.62
C GLU A 281 -2.34 -7.79 19.77
N PHE A 282 -2.41 -7.42 18.49
CA PHE A 282 -3.44 -7.92 17.59
C PHE A 282 -3.36 -9.43 17.38
N TRP A 283 -2.14 -9.95 17.17
CA TRP A 283 -1.93 -11.39 17.07
C TRP A 283 -2.32 -12.12 18.35
N HIS A 284 -1.96 -11.60 19.51
CA HIS A 284 -2.32 -12.18 20.80
C HIS A 284 -3.84 -12.24 21.02
N LEU A 285 -4.55 -11.19 20.60
CA LEU A 285 -6.01 -11.10 20.73
C LEU A 285 -6.77 -11.98 19.75
N THR A 286 -6.24 -12.19 18.54
CA THR A 286 -7.02 -12.75 17.42
C THR A 286 -6.41 -14.02 16.81
N GLY A 287 -5.14 -14.33 17.07
CA GLY A 287 -4.37 -15.35 16.38
C GLY A 287 -3.96 -14.99 14.95
N VAL A 288 -4.33 -13.80 14.45
CA VAL A 288 -4.06 -13.36 13.06
C VAL A 288 -2.81 -12.52 13.00
N LYS A 289 -1.91 -12.86 12.09
CA LYS A 289 -0.67 -12.10 11.83
C LYS A 289 -0.95 -10.95 10.87
N ILE A 290 -0.59 -9.72 11.27
CA ILE A 290 -0.70 -8.51 10.45
C ILE A 290 0.62 -7.75 10.46
N GLY A 291 0.92 -6.98 9.39
CA GLY A 291 2.13 -6.16 9.30
C GLY A 291 2.04 -4.83 10.06
N ALA A 292 3.17 -4.15 10.20
CA ALA A 292 3.27 -2.90 10.97
C ALA A 292 2.32 -1.79 10.47
N SER A 293 2.18 -1.60 9.15
CA SER A 293 1.23 -0.64 8.59
C SER A 293 -0.23 -1.04 8.85
N SER A 294 -0.52 -2.34 8.88
CA SER A 294 -1.84 -2.88 9.21
C SER A 294 -2.19 -2.65 10.67
N ALA A 295 -1.23 -2.86 11.57
CA ALA A 295 -1.38 -2.61 13.00
C ALA A 295 -1.55 -1.10 13.30
N ALA A 296 -0.78 -0.25 12.63
CA ALA A 296 -0.95 1.20 12.72
C ALA A 296 -2.34 1.65 12.23
N ASN A 297 -2.85 1.05 11.15
CA ASN A 297 -4.21 1.27 10.68
C ASN A 297 -5.25 0.84 11.71
N TRP A 298 -5.07 -0.30 12.36
CA TRP A 298 -5.96 -0.78 13.42
C TRP A 298 -6.00 0.19 14.59
N LYS A 299 -4.85 0.67 15.07
CA LYS A 299 -4.78 1.67 16.17
C LYS A 299 -5.45 2.99 15.77
N THR A 300 -5.27 3.44 14.53
CA THR A 300 -5.95 4.63 14.02
C THR A 300 -7.46 4.41 13.89
N ALA A 301 -7.87 3.26 13.37
CA ALA A 301 -9.30 2.90 13.27
C ALA A 301 -9.96 2.79 14.64
N TRP A 302 -9.24 2.29 15.66
CA TRP A 302 -9.70 2.25 17.04
C TRP A 302 -10.00 3.67 17.57
N LYS A 303 -9.07 4.61 17.35
CA LYS A 303 -9.27 6.01 17.76
C LYS A 303 -10.48 6.64 17.07
N LEU A 304 -10.65 6.43 15.77
CA LEU A 304 -11.81 6.95 15.04
C LEU A 304 -13.10 6.28 15.53
N ALA A 305 -13.12 4.95 15.69
CA ALA A 305 -14.29 4.21 16.15
C ALA A 305 -14.75 4.65 17.54
N ALA A 306 -13.83 5.04 18.43
CA ALA A 306 -14.15 5.57 19.75
C ALA A 306 -14.88 6.92 19.71
N THR A 307 -14.85 7.65 18.59
CA THR A 307 -15.59 8.91 18.41
C THR A 307 -16.96 8.73 17.77
N LEU A 308 -17.27 7.52 17.29
CA LEU A 308 -18.49 7.21 16.55
C LEU A 308 -19.46 6.39 17.41
N ALA A 309 -20.75 6.50 17.11
CA ALA A 309 -21.80 5.84 17.88
C ALA A 309 -21.86 4.32 17.60
N LYS A 310 -22.43 3.58 18.53
CA LYS A 310 -22.78 2.17 18.34
C LYS A 310 -23.68 2.00 17.11
N GLY A 311 -23.36 1.00 16.28
CA GLY A 311 -24.05 0.72 15.02
C GLY A 311 -23.42 1.37 13.80
N GLN A 312 -22.51 2.32 13.98
CA GLN A 312 -21.67 2.85 12.90
C GLN A 312 -20.50 1.92 12.58
N GLN A 313 -19.89 2.08 11.40
CA GLN A 313 -18.82 1.21 10.93
C GLN A 313 -17.60 2.02 10.47
N VAL A 314 -16.43 1.65 10.98
CA VAL A 314 -15.14 2.12 10.51
C VAL A 314 -14.49 1.04 9.67
N ILE A 315 -14.20 1.35 8.42
CA ILE A 315 -13.49 0.46 7.51
C ILE A 315 -11.99 0.77 7.58
N THR A 316 -11.18 -0.27 7.64
CA THR A 316 -9.73 -0.16 7.49
C THR A 316 -9.19 -1.28 6.61
N LEU A 317 -7.86 -1.29 6.39
CA LEU A 317 -7.22 -2.25 5.51
C LEU A 317 -5.94 -2.80 6.14
N PHE A 318 -5.76 -4.11 6.05
CA PHE A 318 -4.54 -4.81 6.45
C PHE A 318 -3.74 -5.20 5.21
N ALA A 319 -2.68 -4.44 4.97
CA ALA A 319 -1.95 -4.44 3.72
C ALA A 319 -1.13 -5.70 3.47
N ASP A 320 -0.52 -6.24 4.51
CA ASP A 320 0.31 -7.46 4.51
C ASP A 320 0.33 -8.11 5.89
N ALA A 321 0.97 -9.27 6.00
CA ALA A 321 1.08 -10.04 7.25
C ALA A 321 2.32 -9.67 8.10
N GLY A 322 3.23 -8.81 7.59
CA GLY A 322 4.49 -8.48 8.24
C GLY A 322 5.47 -9.66 8.34
N SER A 323 6.54 -9.46 9.08
CA SER A 323 7.58 -10.47 9.31
C SER A 323 7.59 -10.98 10.75
N ASP A 324 8.13 -12.19 10.98
CA ASP A 324 8.31 -12.75 12.32
C ASP A 324 9.30 -11.91 13.15
N VAL A 325 10.35 -11.39 12.52
CA VAL A 325 11.32 -10.49 13.18
C VAL A 325 10.66 -9.22 13.72
N GLU A 326 9.73 -8.63 12.98
CA GLU A 326 8.98 -7.46 13.45
C GLU A 326 8.05 -7.83 14.62
N ARG A 327 7.41 -9.00 14.58
CA ARG A 327 6.56 -9.48 15.68
C ARG A 327 7.34 -9.74 16.96
N GLU A 328 8.52 -10.37 16.88
CA GLU A 328 9.40 -10.58 18.02
C GLU A 328 9.81 -9.28 18.70
N LYS A 329 10.18 -8.27 17.89
CA LYS A 329 10.43 -6.91 18.41
C LYS A 329 9.18 -6.30 19.04
N GLY A 330 8.01 -6.51 18.43
CA GLY A 330 6.73 -6.04 18.92
C GLY A 330 6.37 -6.63 20.28
N GLU A 331 6.66 -7.92 20.52
CA GLU A 331 6.47 -8.56 21.80
C GLU A 331 7.26 -7.88 22.93
N VAL A 332 8.53 -7.58 22.67
CA VAL A 332 9.39 -6.88 23.65
C VAL A 332 8.80 -5.53 24.03
N TRP A 333 8.36 -4.76 23.04
CA TRP A 333 7.83 -3.43 23.28
C TRP A 333 6.43 -3.43 23.89
N PHE A 334 5.59 -4.39 23.54
CA PHE A 334 4.29 -4.60 24.16
C PHE A 334 4.42 -4.87 25.67
N LYS A 335 5.28 -5.83 26.05
CA LYS A 335 5.54 -6.15 27.45
C LYS A 335 6.11 -4.96 28.25
N GLN A 336 6.97 -4.14 27.63
CA GLN A 336 7.48 -2.93 28.26
C GLN A 336 6.40 -1.88 28.49
N SER A 337 5.41 -1.76 27.61
CA SER A 337 4.31 -0.80 27.81
C SER A 337 3.34 -1.19 28.92
N GLU A 338 3.12 -2.48 29.16
CA GLU A 338 2.30 -2.97 30.29
C GLU A 338 2.94 -2.67 31.65
N ILE A 339 4.28 -2.70 31.75
CA ILE A 339 5.02 -2.42 33.00
C ILE A 339 4.90 -0.94 33.41
N VAL A 340 4.73 -0.03 32.44
CA VAL A 340 4.64 1.42 32.71
C VAL A 340 3.23 1.82 33.16
N VAL A 341 2.22 1.00 32.93
CA VAL A 341 0.80 1.27 33.27
C VAL A 341 0.38 0.59 34.60
N ALA A 342 1.21 -0.32 35.12
CA ALA A 342 1.02 -0.98 36.42
C ALA A 342 1.74 -0.21 37.53
#